data_40b7bced20348d6d43502e6be6bb4573
#
_entry.id   40b7bced20348d6d43502e6be6bb4573
#
_cell.length_a   1.000
_cell.length_b   1.000
_cell.length_c   1.000
_cell.angle_alpha   90.00
_cell.angle_beta   90.00
_cell.angle_gamma   90.00
#
_symmetry.space_group_name_H-M   'P 1'
#
loop_
_entity.id
_entity.type
_entity.pdbx_description
1 polymer ?
#
loop_
_entity_poly.entity_id
_entity_poly.type
_entity_poly.pdbx_seq_one_letter_code
_entity_poly.pdbx_strand_id
1 'polypeptide(L)'
;MSLDSKTQWNLKKQEVRASNPDYVILNETLKIEMAKAEQTYREMKEVGAVSTYSLKEKIKGLEKSDSFLEFARQHAQSFYLAGKIPYWKRWVGFCNKLEAFAKQSGMDDITFADIDLDFLKKYETYLHSLRNERDRDRNLGTNTVHSQLKLFRTLVREGLKTNRIKQNPFDLFTMTSEKTVKEKLSKEEINRLLELELAKGSLKWNCRNAFMFSFYCAGIRVRDILHLRWLNITSDGRLNYQMGKNHKVRDLLLVEQALNILRMYPDDNTAPSDYIFPFMPKNAPWSHALQLEDRDALPPEIKVQMDACVTSKTALINKCLKQLASDAGIVKKLSMHISRHSFAKAAKMKGIDNLSVKELLAQSSISVTERYMGDFDTEQNDAALRKVFTEESDLDKIRKMLGALPDSVVETLLKERLNKQNIGGSFQ
;
A
#
# COMPACT_ATOMS: atom_id res chain seq x y z
N MET A 1 3.56 25.42 40.88
CA MET A 1 3.65 26.83 41.32
C MET A 1 4.39 27.62 40.25
N SER A 2 3.81 28.69 39.73
CA SER A 2 4.47 29.58 38.75
C SER A 2 5.08 30.73 39.50
N LEU A 3 6.40 30.94 39.37
CA LEU A 3 7.11 32.11 39.89
C LEU A 3 6.85 33.29 38.94
N ASP A 4 6.54 34.47 39.51
CA ASP A 4 6.56 35.72 38.74
C ASP A 4 8.02 36.09 38.48
N SER A 5 8.50 35.82 37.24
CA SER A 5 9.90 35.97 36.85
C SER A 5 10.42 37.41 36.93
N LYS A 6 9.59 38.45 36.98
CA LYS A 6 9.99 39.86 37.07
C LYS A 6 10.20 40.31 38.51
N THR A 7 9.42 39.83 39.45
CA THR A 7 9.41 40.29 40.84
C THR A 7 10.07 39.32 41.80
N GLN A 8 10.00 38.03 41.53
CA GLN A 8 10.42 36.98 42.47
C GLN A 8 11.75 36.28 42.09
N TRP A 9 12.32 36.54 40.89
CA TRP A 9 13.56 35.94 40.44
C TRP A 9 14.72 36.94 40.34
N ASN A 10 15.87 36.60 40.87
CA ASN A 10 17.10 37.38 40.75
C ASN A 10 17.99 36.79 39.64
N LEU A 11 18.01 37.42 38.47
CA LEU A 11 18.78 36.97 37.30
C LEU A 11 20.29 36.96 37.52
N LYS A 12 20.84 37.90 38.35
CA LYS A 12 22.28 37.99 38.58
C LYS A 12 22.77 36.90 39.53
N LYS A 13 22.02 36.62 40.60
CA LYS A 13 22.37 35.61 41.58
C LYS A 13 21.79 34.23 41.29
N GLN A 14 20.88 34.16 40.29
CA GLN A 14 20.16 32.93 39.93
C GLN A 14 19.43 32.28 41.12
N GLU A 15 18.76 33.09 41.91
CA GLU A 15 18.05 32.68 43.11
C GLU A 15 16.64 33.32 43.22
N VAL A 16 15.78 32.69 43.98
CA VAL A 16 14.45 33.23 44.31
C VAL A 16 14.63 34.33 45.35
N ARG A 17 14.02 35.50 45.14
CA ARG A 17 14.10 36.65 46.06
C ARG A 17 13.29 36.42 47.34
N ALA A 18 13.71 37.07 48.41
CA ALA A 18 12.99 37.04 49.70
C ALA A 18 11.55 37.62 49.67
N SER A 19 11.13 38.23 48.54
CA SER A 19 9.74 38.62 48.28
C SER A 19 8.83 37.44 48.08
N ASN A 20 9.36 36.23 47.84
CA ASN A 20 8.58 34.99 47.80
C ASN A 20 8.60 34.34 49.17
N PRO A 21 7.43 34.00 49.79
CA PRO A 21 7.39 33.40 51.14
C PRO A 21 8.18 32.09 51.28
N ASP A 22 8.27 31.30 50.18
CA ASP A 22 8.94 30.01 50.17
C ASP A 22 10.40 30.08 49.65
N TYR A 23 11.02 31.28 49.58
CA TYR A 23 12.30 31.51 48.97
C TYR A 23 13.45 30.64 49.50
N VAL A 24 13.42 30.33 50.80
CA VAL A 24 14.47 29.46 51.41
C VAL A 24 14.36 28.05 50.87
N ILE A 25 13.17 27.47 50.90
CA ILE A 25 12.91 26.09 50.44
C ILE A 25 13.16 25.97 48.92
N LEU A 26 12.75 26.98 48.16
CA LEU A 26 12.95 27.00 46.73
C LEU A 26 14.41 27.12 46.33
N ASN A 27 15.19 27.92 47.05
CA ASN A 27 16.63 28.08 46.81
C ASN A 27 17.44 26.84 47.23
N GLU A 28 17.03 26.14 48.29
CA GLU A 28 17.64 24.86 48.66
C GLU A 28 17.32 23.78 47.61
N THR A 29 16.09 23.69 47.17
CA THR A 29 15.69 22.79 46.10
C THR A 29 16.45 23.07 44.79
N LEU A 30 16.62 24.34 44.43
CA LEU A 30 17.41 24.77 43.29
C LEU A 30 18.87 24.32 43.40
N LYS A 31 19.50 24.48 44.55
CA LYS A 31 20.89 24.03 44.77
C LYS A 31 21.05 22.53 44.62
N ILE A 32 20.09 21.75 45.15
CA ILE A 32 20.08 20.29 45.03
C ILE A 32 19.96 19.88 43.55
N GLU A 33 19.03 20.50 42.81
CA GLU A 33 18.80 20.16 41.39
C GLU A 33 19.98 20.65 40.52
N MET A 34 20.62 21.76 40.81
CA MET A 34 21.85 22.19 40.16
C MET A 34 23.01 21.22 40.39
N ALA A 35 23.22 20.75 41.63
CA ALA A 35 24.26 19.77 41.93
C ALA A 35 24.02 18.43 41.17
N LYS A 36 22.77 17.97 41.11
CA LYS A 36 22.40 16.80 40.27
C LYS A 36 22.69 17.03 38.79
N ALA A 37 22.38 18.23 38.28
CA ALA A 37 22.61 18.58 36.87
C ALA A 37 24.12 18.63 36.55
N GLU A 38 24.94 19.15 37.43
CA GLU A 38 26.39 19.16 37.28
C GLU A 38 27.01 17.76 37.32
N GLN A 39 26.54 16.91 38.22
CA GLN A 39 26.95 15.50 38.26
C GLN A 39 26.60 14.79 36.96
N THR A 40 25.36 14.93 36.50
CA THR A 40 24.89 14.38 35.23
C THR A 40 25.73 14.87 34.05
N TYR A 41 26.08 16.15 34.01
CA TYR A 41 26.94 16.71 32.99
C TYR A 41 28.36 16.09 33.00
N ARG A 42 28.96 15.90 34.16
CA ARG A 42 30.29 15.26 34.30
C ARG A 42 30.26 13.82 33.79
N GLU A 43 29.27 13.03 34.21
CA GLU A 43 29.07 11.65 33.76
C GLU A 43 28.89 11.57 32.23
N MET A 44 28.09 12.45 31.65
CA MET A 44 27.89 12.50 30.19
C MET A 44 29.15 12.91 29.45
N LYS A 45 29.97 13.83 30.01
CA LYS A 45 31.20 14.32 29.41
C LYS A 45 32.28 13.23 29.35
N GLU A 46 32.33 12.33 30.33
CA GLU A 46 33.22 11.15 30.33
C GLU A 46 32.91 10.17 29.18
N VAL A 47 31.68 10.12 28.73
CA VAL A 47 31.23 9.22 27.66
C VAL A 47 31.34 9.87 26.28
N GLY A 48 31.37 11.21 26.18
CA GLY A 48 31.47 11.91 24.89
C GLY A 48 31.03 13.37 24.92
N ALA A 49 30.80 13.95 23.74
CA ALA A 49 30.34 15.33 23.60
C ALA A 49 28.91 15.53 24.12
N VAL A 50 28.70 16.48 25.01
CA VAL A 50 27.41 16.81 25.62
C VAL A 50 26.80 18.01 24.95
N SER A 51 25.59 17.87 24.40
CA SER A 51 24.79 18.99 23.92
C SER A 51 23.87 19.50 25.04
N THR A 52 23.52 20.79 25.00
CA THR A 52 22.55 21.37 25.93
C THR A 52 21.20 20.66 25.87
N TYR A 53 20.85 20.15 24.71
CA TYR A 53 19.60 19.38 24.49
C TYR A 53 19.66 18.02 25.22
N SER A 54 20.73 17.24 25.03
CA SER A 54 20.87 15.93 25.66
C SER A 54 20.97 16.00 27.18
N LEU A 55 21.66 17.04 27.70
CA LEU A 55 21.72 17.30 29.15
C LEU A 55 20.36 17.65 29.73
N LYS A 56 19.59 18.49 29.03
CA LYS A 56 18.22 18.89 29.45
C LYS A 56 17.27 17.74 29.48
N GLU A 57 17.35 16.80 28.51
CA GLU A 57 16.57 15.59 28.52
C GLU A 57 16.90 14.68 29.69
N LYS A 58 18.18 14.48 29.97
CA LYS A 58 18.64 13.64 31.08
C LYS A 58 18.29 14.21 32.46
N ILE A 59 18.39 15.53 32.65
CA ILE A 59 17.98 16.23 33.88
C ILE A 59 16.47 16.15 34.11
N LYS A 60 15.67 16.19 33.03
CA LYS A 60 14.23 16.07 33.14
C LYS A 60 13.74 14.65 33.43
N GLY A 61 14.65 13.71 33.64
CA GLY A 61 14.33 12.30 33.79
C GLY A 61 13.76 11.69 32.48
N LEU A 62 13.95 12.39 31.38
CA LEU A 62 13.72 11.86 30.03
C LEU A 62 14.94 11.02 29.63
N GLU A 63 15.42 10.16 30.55
CA GLU A 63 16.35 9.11 30.14
C GLU A 63 15.64 8.35 29.00
N LYS A 64 16.38 8.14 27.90
CA LYS A 64 15.88 7.29 26.82
C LYS A 64 15.49 5.98 27.50
N SER A 65 14.18 5.75 27.66
CA SER A 65 13.68 4.51 28.25
C SER A 65 14.41 3.34 27.59
N ASP A 66 14.99 2.46 28.39
CA ASP A 66 15.62 1.23 27.89
C ASP A 66 14.57 0.24 27.37
N SER A 67 13.29 0.56 27.54
CA SER A 67 12.17 -0.22 27.04
C SER A 67 12.10 -0.19 25.52
N PHE A 68 12.30 -1.35 24.92
CA PHE A 68 12.09 -1.56 23.48
C PHE A 68 10.61 -1.48 23.11
N LEU A 69 9.73 -1.92 24.03
CA LEU A 69 8.27 -1.88 23.81
C LEU A 69 7.76 -0.43 23.78
N GLU A 70 8.23 0.41 24.69
CA GLU A 70 7.90 1.83 24.69
C GLU A 70 8.42 2.53 23.43
N PHE A 71 9.65 2.25 23.04
CA PHE A 71 10.24 2.75 21.79
C PHE A 71 9.39 2.34 20.57
N ALA A 72 8.90 1.10 20.52
CA ALA A 72 8.01 0.63 19.47
C ALA A 72 6.67 1.40 19.45
N ARG A 73 6.10 1.68 20.63
CA ARG A 73 4.87 2.48 20.76
C ARG A 73 5.08 3.93 20.31
N GLN A 74 6.20 4.56 20.71
CA GLN A 74 6.55 5.92 20.26
C GLN A 74 6.73 5.97 18.75
N HIS A 75 7.38 4.95 18.17
CA HIS A 75 7.49 4.82 16.71
C HIS A 75 6.13 4.66 16.04
N ALA A 76 5.22 3.87 16.61
CA ALA A 76 3.84 3.76 16.11
C ALA A 76 3.12 5.11 16.18
N GLN A 77 3.24 5.84 17.30
CA GLN A 77 2.60 7.13 17.51
C GLN A 77 3.08 8.20 16.52
N SER A 78 4.34 8.16 16.10
CA SER A 78 4.85 9.08 15.08
C SER A 78 4.09 8.98 13.75
N PHE A 79 3.66 7.76 13.36
CA PHE A 79 2.81 7.58 12.16
C PHE A 79 1.40 8.12 12.36
N TYR A 80 0.84 8.03 13.56
CA TYR A 80 -0.47 8.64 13.87
C TYR A 80 -0.41 10.15 13.71
N LEU A 81 0.57 10.80 14.35
CA LEU A 81 0.78 12.24 14.28
C LEU A 81 1.05 12.72 12.84
N ALA A 82 1.76 11.91 12.06
CA ALA A 82 1.98 12.17 10.63
C ALA A 82 0.74 11.84 9.75
N GLY A 83 -0.39 11.45 10.31
CA GLY A 83 -1.61 11.09 9.58
C GLY A 83 -1.50 9.82 8.73
N LYS A 84 -0.45 9.02 8.91
CA LYS A 84 -0.20 7.77 8.16
C LYS A 84 -0.92 6.58 8.81
N ILE A 85 -2.24 6.64 8.86
CA ILE A 85 -3.10 5.73 9.63
C ILE A 85 -2.91 4.24 9.32
N PRO A 86 -2.77 3.78 8.04
CA PRO A 86 -2.53 2.36 7.77
C PRO A 86 -1.19 1.85 8.35
N TYR A 87 -0.16 2.70 8.37
CA TYR A 87 1.13 2.37 8.99
C TYR A 87 1.00 2.34 10.52
N TRP A 88 0.37 3.34 11.11
CA TRP A 88 0.07 3.36 12.55
C TRP A 88 -0.64 2.09 13.00
N LYS A 89 -1.75 1.70 12.36
CA LYS A 89 -2.49 0.47 12.70
C LYS A 89 -1.61 -0.78 12.62
N ARG A 90 -0.74 -0.85 11.62
CA ARG A 90 0.21 -1.96 11.45
C ARG A 90 1.21 -2.03 12.59
N TRP A 91 1.75 -0.88 13.03
CA TRP A 91 2.67 -0.78 14.13
C TRP A 91 2.01 -1.05 15.47
N VAL A 92 0.80 -0.56 15.70
CA VAL A 92 0.01 -0.90 16.90
C VAL A 92 -0.22 -2.41 16.97
N GLY A 93 -0.60 -3.06 15.87
CA GLY A 93 -0.75 -4.51 15.83
C GLY A 93 0.56 -5.28 16.09
N PHE A 94 1.71 -4.72 15.73
CA PHE A 94 3.02 -5.26 16.10
C PHE A 94 3.28 -5.10 17.60
N CYS A 95 3.10 -3.90 18.17
CA CYS A 95 3.28 -3.63 19.59
C CYS A 95 2.41 -4.55 20.47
N ASN A 96 1.14 -4.73 20.11
CA ASN A 96 0.23 -5.61 20.83
C ASN A 96 0.71 -7.08 20.84
N LYS A 97 1.27 -7.57 19.74
CA LYS A 97 1.83 -8.94 19.68
C LYS A 97 3.11 -9.06 20.48
N LEU A 98 3.95 -8.04 20.46
CA LEU A 98 5.19 -8.01 21.23
C LEU A 98 4.90 -7.96 22.73
N GLU A 99 3.93 -7.15 23.17
CA GLU A 99 3.47 -7.08 24.57
C GLU A 99 2.85 -8.41 25.02
N ALA A 100 2.03 -9.03 24.17
CA ALA A 100 1.43 -10.33 24.49
C ALA A 100 2.50 -11.43 24.63
N PHE A 101 3.56 -11.38 23.80
CA PHE A 101 4.72 -12.27 23.92
C PHE A 101 5.47 -12.05 25.24
N ALA A 102 5.74 -10.79 25.62
CA ALA A 102 6.38 -10.46 26.89
C ALA A 102 5.62 -11.06 28.07
N LYS A 103 4.31 -10.80 28.13
CA LYS A 103 3.43 -11.34 29.18
C LYS A 103 3.45 -12.87 29.24
N GLN A 104 3.38 -13.54 28.09
CA GLN A 104 3.43 -15.01 28.03
C GLN A 104 4.79 -15.56 28.47
N SER A 105 5.87 -14.81 28.25
CA SER A 105 7.24 -15.17 28.63
C SER A 105 7.59 -14.78 30.06
N GLY A 106 6.64 -14.22 30.83
CA GLY A 106 6.88 -13.77 32.22
C GLY A 106 7.76 -12.51 32.33
N MET A 107 7.82 -11.71 31.26
CA MET A 107 8.57 -10.46 31.23
C MET A 107 7.62 -9.28 31.46
N ASP A 108 7.95 -8.41 32.43
CA ASP A 108 7.17 -7.18 32.69
C ASP A 108 7.36 -6.16 31.56
N ASP A 109 8.55 -6.11 30.96
CA ASP A 109 8.91 -5.28 29.83
C ASP A 109 9.94 -5.98 28.95
N ILE A 110 10.18 -5.46 27.75
CA ILE A 110 11.24 -5.87 26.82
C ILE A 110 12.20 -4.69 26.71
N THR A 111 13.45 -4.89 27.13
CA THR A 111 14.50 -3.89 27.00
C THR A 111 15.32 -4.09 25.74
N PHE A 112 16.11 -3.09 25.34
CA PHE A 112 17.04 -3.24 24.21
C PHE A 112 18.12 -4.31 24.47
N ALA A 113 18.46 -4.57 25.73
CA ALA A 113 19.42 -5.61 26.12
C ALA A 113 18.90 -7.03 25.91
N ASP A 114 17.58 -7.21 25.97
CA ASP A 114 16.95 -8.52 25.77
C ASP A 114 16.93 -8.96 24.29
N ILE A 115 17.17 -8.01 23.36
CA ILE A 115 17.05 -8.25 21.92
C ILE A 115 18.30 -8.93 21.36
N ASP A 116 18.35 -10.23 21.48
CA ASP A 116 19.38 -11.09 20.91
C ASP A 116 18.82 -12.10 19.89
N LEU A 117 19.66 -13.01 19.40
CA LEU A 117 19.27 -14.05 18.45
C LEU A 117 18.26 -15.04 19.05
N ASP A 118 18.43 -15.41 20.32
CA ASP A 118 17.54 -16.34 21.02
C ASP A 118 16.15 -15.74 21.20
N PHE A 119 16.08 -14.47 21.58
CA PHE A 119 14.82 -13.71 21.65
C PHE A 119 14.09 -13.72 20.30
N LEU A 120 14.78 -13.45 19.19
CA LEU A 120 14.17 -13.44 17.87
C LEU A 120 13.59 -14.82 17.50
N LYS A 121 14.28 -15.90 17.78
CA LYS A 121 13.80 -17.27 17.56
C LYS A 121 12.57 -17.60 18.41
N LYS A 122 12.58 -17.23 19.69
CA LYS A 122 11.43 -17.42 20.58
C LYS A 122 10.22 -16.61 20.11
N TYR A 123 10.43 -15.36 19.70
CA TYR A 123 9.36 -14.51 19.17
C TYR A 123 8.81 -15.03 17.83
N GLU A 124 9.64 -15.53 16.92
CA GLU A 124 9.19 -16.16 15.68
C GLU A 124 8.32 -17.39 15.98
N THR A 125 8.76 -18.27 16.89
CA THR A 125 8.01 -19.44 17.33
C THR A 125 6.65 -19.06 17.92
N TYR A 126 6.64 -18.02 18.78
CA TYR A 126 5.41 -17.46 19.32
C TYR A 126 4.48 -16.96 18.21
N LEU A 127 4.98 -16.20 17.23
CA LEU A 127 4.16 -15.73 16.10
C LEU A 127 3.54 -16.90 15.31
N HIS A 128 4.27 -17.98 15.10
CA HIS A 128 3.75 -19.17 14.43
C HIS A 128 2.69 -19.92 15.25
N SER A 129 2.68 -19.78 16.58
CA SER A 129 1.65 -20.37 17.44
C SER A 129 0.34 -19.58 17.46
N LEU A 130 0.37 -18.30 17.07
CA LEU A 130 -0.82 -17.45 17.08
C LEU A 130 -1.84 -17.89 16.04
N ARG A 131 -3.11 -17.93 16.45
CA ARG A 131 -4.23 -18.19 15.54
C ARG A 131 -4.46 -17.02 14.59
N ASN A 132 -4.85 -17.35 13.38
CA ASN A 132 -5.23 -16.34 12.39
C ASN A 132 -6.62 -15.78 12.74
N GLU A 133 -6.74 -14.48 12.91
CA GLU A 133 -8.00 -13.82 13.27
C GLU A 133 -9.12 -14.02 12.23
N ARG A 134 -8.76 -14.25 10.96
CA ARG A 134 -9.70 -14.43 9.84
C ARG A 134 -10.05 -15.90 9.59
N ASP A 135 -9.24 -16.82 10.08
CA ASP A 135 -9.38 -18.26 9.91
C ASP A 135 -8.80 -18.92 11.17
N ARG A 136 -9.66 -19.03 12.21
CA ARG A 136 -9.24 -19.52 13.53
C ARG A 136 -8.78 -20.97 13.56
N ASP A 137 -9.07 -21.72 12.51
CA ASP A 137 -8.61 -23.11 12.37
C ASP A 137 -7.14 -23.21 11.95
N ARG A 138 -6.55 -22.08 11.55
CA ARG A 138 -5.15 -21.99 11.11
C ARG A 138 -4.34 -21.03 11.95
N ASN A 139 -3.05 -21.31 12.04
CA ASN A 139 -2.09 -20.38 12.62
C ASN A 139 -1.72 -19.27 11.62
N LEU A 140 -0.94 -18.28 12.08
CA LEU A 140 -0.39 -17.26 11.19
C LEU A 140 0.51 -17.93 10.14
N GLY A 141 0.26 -17.63 8.86
CA GLY A 141 1.11 -18.11 7.77
C GLY A 141 2.48 -17.44 7.75
N THR A 142 3.47 -18.13 7.18
CA THR A 142 4.89 -17.74 7.09
C THR A 142 5.07 -16.30 6.60
N ASN A 143 4.33 -15.86 5.58
CA ASN A 143 4.44 -14.49 5.06
C ASN A 143 3.90 -13.43 6.03
N THR A 144 2.96 -13.78 6.90
CA THR A 144 2.47 -12.88 7.96
C THR A 144 3.51 -12.73 9.05
N VAL A 145 4.10 -13.85 9.50
CA VAL A 145 5.21 -13.87 10.46
C VAL A 145 6.39 -13.07 9.91
N HIS A 146 6.82 -13.33 8.67
CA HIS A 146 7.86 -12.57 7.99
C HIS A 146 7.60 -11.06 7.97
N SER A 147 6.32 -10.67 7.80
CA SER A 147 5.94 -9.25 7.83
C SER A 147 6.06 -8.63 9.23
N GLN A 148 5.82 -9.38 10.30
CA GLN A 148 6.03 -8.94 11.68
C GLN A 148 7.53 -8.82 11.98
N LEU A 149 8.34 -9.81 11.60
CA LEU A 149 9.79 -9.78 11.75
C LEU A 149 10.45 -8.63 10.97
N LYS A 150 9.91 -8.22 9.82
CA LYS A 150 10.36 -7.01 9.11
C LYS A 150 10.12 -5.74 9.90
N LEU A 151 9.00 -5.62 10.61
CA LEU A 151 8.76 -4.47 11.50
C LEU A 151 9.76 -4.48 12.65
N PHE A 152 9.97 -5.62 13.26
CA PHE A 152 10.96 -5.79 14.32
C PHE A 152 12.36 -5.36 13.84
N ARG A 153 12.82 -5.90 12.69
CA ARG A 153 14.10 -5.51 12.10
C ARG A 153 14.23 -4.00 11.83
N THR A 154 13.12 -3.34 11.47
CA THR A 154 13.11 -1.89 11.29
C THR A 154 13.40 -1.17 12.60
N LEU A 155 12.77 -1.56 13.71
CA LEU A 155 13.02 -0.97 15.02
C LEU A 155 14.43 -1.25 15.54
N VAL A 156 14.94 -2.46 15.34
CA VAL A 156 16.34 -2.80 15.70
C VAL A 156 17.32 -1.88 14.95
N ARG A 157 17.09 -1.64 13.66
CA ARG A 157 17.90 -0.70 12.87
C ARG A 157 17.81 0.74 13.38
N GLU A 158 16.62 1.19 13.81
CA GLU A 158 16.49 2.50 14.44
C GLU A 158 17.18 2.54 15.82
N GLY A 159 17.12 1.46 16.59
CA GLY A 159 17.88 1.30 17.85
C GLY A 159 19.40 1.37 17.64
N LEU A 160 19.91 0.74 16.57
CA LEU A 160 21.32 0.85 16.18
C LEU A 160 21.73 2.30 15.85
N LYS A 161 20.93 3.01 15.04
CA LYS A 161 21.19 4.43 14.68
C LYS A 161 21.21 5.35 15.90
N THR A 162 20.47 5.01 16.95
CA THR A 162 20.38 5.77 18.19
C THR A 162 21.30 5.24 19.29
N ASN A 163 22.23 4.32 18.96
CA ASN A 163 23.18 3.68 19.87
C ASN A 163 22.55 2.98 21.09
N ARG A 164 21.30 2.49 20.95
CA ARG A 164 20.60 1.69 21.99
C ARG A 164 20.91 0.19 21.86
N ILE A 165 21.25 -0.26 20.66
CA ILE A 165 21.70 -1.62 20.35
C ILE A 165 23.12 -1.51 19.77
N LYS A 166 24.03 -2.38 20.21
CA LYS A 166 25.42 -2.38 19.73
C LYS A 166 25.61 -3.27 18.50
N GLN A 167 24.91 -4.38 18.43
CA GLN A 167 24.99 -5.36 17.34
C GLN A 167 23.60 -5.69 16.83
N ASN A 168 23.48 -5.94 15.52
CA ASN A 168 22.20 -6.28 14.91
C ASN A 168 21.96 -7.79 15.00
N PRO A 169 21.04 -8.30 15.82
CA PRO A 169 20.78 -9.74 15.92
C PRO A 169 20.19 -10.34 14.64
N PHE A 170 19.65 -9.50 13.74
CA PHE A 170 19.15 -9.96 12.44
C PHE A 170 20.25 -10.30 11.43
N ASP A 171 21.52 -9.98 11.70
CA ASP A 171 22.62 -10.38 10.80
C ASP A 171 22.88 -11.89 10.82
N LEU A 172 22.54 -12.54 11.93
CA LEU A 172 22.60 -14.00 12.11
C LEU A 172 21.23 -14.68 12.00
N PHE A 173 20.16 -13.90 11.80
CA PHE A 173 18.78 -14.41 11.78
C PHE A 173 18.24 -14.49 10.35
N THR A 174 17.90 -15.72 9.91
CA THR A 174 17.34 -15.95 8.58
C THR A 174 15.81 -15.84 8.61
N MET A 175 15.28 -14.91 7.86
CA MET A 175 13.82 -14.75 7.68
C MET A 175 13.33 -15.50 6.45
N THR A 176 12.38 -16.40 6.63
CA THR A 176 11.78 -17.17 5.55
C THR A 176 10.55 -16.48 4.95
N SER A 177 10.32 -16.68 3.66
CA SER A 177 9.10 -16.26 2.98
C SER A 177 8.70 -17.26 1.90
N GLU A 178 7.41 -17.43 1.71
CA GLU A 178 6.84 -18.35 0.72
C GLU A 178 6.37 -17.60 -0.53
N LYS A 179 6.61 -18.18 -1.70
CA LYS A 179 6.01 -17.69 -2.94
C LYS A 179 4.49 -17.90 -2.89
N THR A 180 3.73 -16.86 -3.17
CA THR A 180 2.26 -16.94 -3.28
C THR A 180 1.86 -16.84 -4.74
N VAL A 181 1.19 -17.86 -5.24
CA VAL A 181 0.53 -17.82 -6.55
C VAL A 181 -0.68 -16.88 -6.47
N LYS A 182 -0.77 -15.94 -7.40
CA LYS A 182 -1.89 -15.01 -7.49
C LYS A 182 -2.82 -15.46 -8.60
N GLU A 183 -4.06 -15.70 -8.23
CA GLU A 183 -5.10 -16.05 -9.18
C GLU A 183 -5.36 -14.89 -10.16
N LYS A 184 -5.70 -15.25 -11.40
CA LYS A 184 -5.98 -14.31 -12.49
C LYS A 184 -7.17 -14.87 -13.27
N LEU A 185 -8.10 -14.01 -13.65
CA LEU A 185 -9.24 -14.44 -14.47
C LEU A 185 -8.82 -14.65 -15.93
N SER A 186 -9.47 -15.61 -16.57
CA SER A 186 -9.43 -15.76 -18.03
C SER A 186 -10.47 -14.81 -18.68
N LYS A 187 -10.42 -14.71 -20.01
CA LYS A 187 -11.39 -13.92 -20.79
C LYS A 187 -12.81 -14.47 -20.62
N GLU A 188 -12.96 -15.78 -20.61
CA GLU A 188 -14.23 -16.50 -20.45
C GLU A 188 -14.82 -16.26 -19.04
N GLU A 189 -13.96 -16.25 -17.99
CA GLU A 189 -14.40 -15.95 -16.63
C GLU A 189 -14.85 -14.49 -16.48
N ILE A 190 -14.17 -13.56 -17.17
CA ILE A 190 -14.57 -12.14 -17.23
C ILE A 190 -15.92 -12.00 -17.92
N ASN A 191 -16.13 -12.69 -19.06
CA ASN A 191 -17.40 -12.66 -19.77
C ASN A 191 -18.54 -13.20 -18.92
N ARG A 192 -18.34 -14.33 -18.22
CA ARG A 192 -19.36 -14.87 -17.31
C ARG A 192 -19.75 -13.91 -16.19
N LEU A 193 -18.82 -13.11 -15.67
CA LEU A 193 -19.15 -12.05 -14.70
C LEU A 193 -19.99 -10.93 -15.33
N LEU A 194 -19.73 -10.58 -16.58
CA LEU A 194 -20.47 -9.53 -17.30
C LEU A 194 -21.89 -9.98 -17.64
N GLU A 195 -22.07 -11.27 -17.96
CA GLU A 195 -23.35 -11.89 -18.34
C GLU A 195 -24.30 -12.12 -17.15
N LEU A 196 -23.82 -11.96 -15.90
CA LEU A 196 -24.70 -12.10 -14.74
C LEU A 196 -25.83 -11.07 -14.77
N GLU A 197 -27.06 -11.54 -14.75
CA GLU A 197 -28.26 -10.71 -14.56
C GLU A 197 -28.32 -10.20 -13.11
N LEU A 198 -28.14 -8.92 -12.92
CA LEU A 198 -28.09 -8.27 -11.61
C LEU A 198 -29.04 -7.07 -11.59
N ALA A 199 -29.86 -6.96 -10.57
CA ALA A 199 -30.74 -5.82 -10.40
C ALA A 199 -29.92 -4.52 -10.33
N LYS A 200 -30.23 -3.54 -11.20
CA LYS A 200 -29.58 -2.23 -11.28
C LYS A 200 -29.59 -1.56 -9.88
N GLY A 201 -28.48 -1.00 -9.48
CA GLY A 201 -28.33 -0.34 -8.16
C GLY A 201 -28.12 -1.29 -6.98
N SER A 202 -28.27 -2.61 -7.15
CA SER A 202 -28.01 -3.58 -6.08
C SER A 202 -26.52 -3.59 -5.67
N LEU A 203 -26.20 -4.09 -4.47
CA LEU A 203 -24.82 -4.22 -4.02
C LEU A 203 -23.99 -5.10 -4.98
N LYS A 204 -24.54 -6.22 -5.44
CA LYS A 204 -23.87 -7.12 -6.40
C LYS A 204 -23.57 -6.41 -7.71
N TRP A 205 -24.52 -5.66 -8.22
CA TRP A 205 -24.38 -4.88 -9.45
C TRP A 205 -23.26 -3.81 -9.31
N ASN A 206 -23.26 -3.07 -8.21
CA ASN A 206 -22.22 -2.08 -7.94
C ASN A 206 -20.83 -2.71 -7.77
N CYS A 207 -20.73 -3.85 -7.07
CA CYS A 207 -19.47 -4.56 -6.86
C CYS A 207 -18.90 -5.11 -8.18
N ARG A 208 -19.76 -5.70 -9.06
CA ARG A 208 -19.34 -6.13 -10.40
C ARG A 208 -18.82 -4.96 -11.21
N ASN A 209 -19.56 -3.87 -11.27
CA ASN A 209 -19.22 -2.70 -12.07
C ASN A 209 -17.91 -2.05 -11.57
N ALA A 210 -17.72 -1.91 -10.26
CA ALA A 210 -16.46 -1.40 -9.68
C ALA A 210 -15.26 -2.32 -10.00
N PHE A 211 -15.47 -3.65 -9.98
CA PHE A 211 -14.44 -4.62 -10.35
C PHE A 211 -14.08 -4.51 -11.84
N MET A 212 -15.08 -4.46 -12.71
CA MET A 212 -14.89 -4.35 -14.15
C MET A 212 -14.31 -3.00 -14.54
N PHE A 213 -14.76 -1.91 -13.92
CA PHE A 213 -14.17 -0.58 -14.10
C PHE A 213 -12.69 -0.59 -13.71
N SER A 214 -12.36 -1.17 -12.55
CA SER A 214 -10.95 -1.34 -12.16
C SER A 214 -10.15 -2.10 -13.22
N PHE A 215 -10.71 -3.20 -13.75
CA PHE A 215 -10.05 -4.00 -14.79
C PHE A 215 -9.80 -3.18 -16.07
N TYR A 216 -10.81 -2.50 -16.60
CA TYR A 216 -10.71 -1.70 -17.82
C TYR A 216 -9.84 -0.45 -17.66
N CYS A 217 -9.71 0.06 -16.44
CA CYS A 217 -8.82 1.18 -16.12
C CYS A 217 -7.46 0.71 -15.60
N ALA A 218 -6.91 -0.39 -16.17
CA ALA A 218 -5.59 -0.91 -15.86
C ALA A 218 -5.38 -1.20 -14.36
N GLY A 219 -6.39 -1.79 -13.70
CA GLY A 219 -6.29 -2.30 -12.35
C GLY A 219 -6.17 -1.23 -11.27
N ILE A 220 -7.09 -0.28 -11.21
CA ILE A 220 -7.15 0.72 -10.13
C ILE A 220 -7.31 0.02 -8.78
N ARG A 221 -6.60 0.49 -7.76
CA ARG A 221 -6.71 -0.08 -6.41
C ARG A 221 -8.07 0.24 -5.79
N VAL A 222 -8.61 -0.69 -5.02
CA VAL A 222 -9.93 -0.53 -4.37
C VAL A 222 -10.03 0.75 -3.54
N ARG A 223 -8.97 1.12 -2.82
CA ARG A 223 -8.94 2.37 -2.05
C ARG A 223 -9.11 3.59 -2.94
N ASP A 224 -8.48 3.61 -4.11
CA ASP A 224 -8.61 4.70 -5.08
C ASP A 224 -10.02 4.67 -5.69
N ILE A 225 -10.55 3.50 -6.11
CA ILE A 225 -11.94 3.33 -6.60
C ILE A 225 -12.98 3.93 -5.63
N LEU A 226 -12.81 3.68 -4.31
CA LEU A 226 -13.72 4.19 -3.29
C LEU A 226 -13.70 5.72 -3.16
N HIS A 227 -12.62 6.36 -3.59
CA HIS A 227 -12.47 7.82 -3.53
C HIS A 227 -12.69 8.51 -4.87
N LEU A 228 -12.89 7.77 -5.97
CA LEU A 228 -13.17 8.39 -7.27
C LEU A 228 -14.49 9.15 -7.24
N ARG A 229 -14.45 10.37 -7.78
CA ARG A 229 -15.58 11.27 -7.95
C ARG A 229 -15.78 11.62 -9.41
N TRP A 230 -16.92 12.16 -9.76
CA TRP A 230 -17.21 12.58 -11.12
C TRP A 230 -16.25 13.66 -11.63
N LEU A 231 -15.75 14.54 -10.76
CA LEU A 231 -14.72 15.52 -11.10
C LEU A 231 -13.40 14.90 -11.58
N ASN A 232 -13.17 13.60 -11.33
CA ASN A 232 -12.00 12.89 -11.84
C ASN A 232 -12.15 12.43 -13.31
N ILE A 233 -13.37 12.57 -13.87
CA ILE A 233 -13.63 12.29 -15.28
C ILE A 233 -13.61 13.60 -16.03
N THR A 234 -12.70 13.73 -16.97
CA THR A 234 -12.54 14.93 -17.79
C THR A 234 -13.52 14.95 -18.96
N SER A 235 -13.80 16.10 -19.54
CA SER A 235 -14.74 16.26 -20.67
C SER A 235 -14.28 15.53 -21.93
N ASP A 236 -12.97 15.29 -22.09
CA ASP A 236 -12.37 14.52 -23.18
C ASP A 236 -12.31 13.01 -22.92
N GLY A 237 -13.04 12.52 -21.90
CA GLY A 237 -13.19 11.09 -21.62
C GLY A 237 -11.95 10.44 -20.98
N ARG A 238 -11.21 11.21 -20.17
CA ARG A 238 -10.07 10.67 -19.42
C ARG A 238 -10.38 10.56 -17.93
N LEU A 239 -9.70 9.65 -17.26
CA LEU A 239 -9.70 9.52 -15.82
C LEU A 239 -8.42 10.13 -15.26
N ASN A 240 -8.55 11.25 -14.55
CA ASN A 240 -7.42 11.94 -13.93
C ASN A 240 -7.59 11.98 -12.40
N TYR A 241 -6.64 11.38 -11.68
CA TYR A 241 -6.61 11.42 -10.22
C TYR A 241 -5.22 11.12 -9.67
N GLN A 242 -4.95 11.58 -8.46
CA GLN A 242 -3.73 11.25 -7.74
C GLN A 242 -3.93 9.99 -6.87
N MET A 243 -3.01 9.03 -7.00
CA MET A 243 -3.08 7.75 -6.30
C MET A 243 -2.69 7.88 -4.83
N GLY A 244 -3.51 7.34 -3.93
CA GLY A 244 -3.28 7.41 -2.48
C GLY A 244 -2.04 6.64 -1.97
N LYS A 245 -1.46 5.72 -2.76
CA LYS A 245 -0.33 4.90 -2.30
C LYS A 245 1.04 5.55 -2.51
N ASN A 246 1.25 6.24 -3.61
CA ASN A 246 2.55 6.75 -4.05
C ASN A 246 2.50 8.17 -4.61
N HIS A 247 1.38 8.84 -4.45
CA HIS A 247 1.10 10.22 -4.87
C HIS A 247 1.34 10.51 -6.36
N LYS A 248 1.45 9.47 -7.20
CA LYS A 248 1.58 9.65 -8.64
C LYS A 248 0.23 10.04 -9.23
N VAL A 249 0.25 11.03 -10.09
CA VAL A 249 -0.91 11.37 -10.92
C VAL A 249 -1.12 10.24 -11.91
N ARG A 250 -2.36 9.86 -12.09
CA ARG A 250 -2.79 8.89 -13.07
C ARG A 250 -3.75 9.56 -14.04
N ASP A 251 -3.36 9.56 -15.28
CA ASP A 251 -4.12 10.09 -16.40
C ASP A 251 -4.31 8.97 -17.43
N LEU A 252 -5.53 8.49 -17.59
CA LEU A 252 -5.87 7.37 -18.44
C LEU A 252 -7.00 7.74 -19.39
N LEU A 253 -6.79 7.51 -20.68
CA LEU A 253 -7.91 7.49 -21.63
C LEU A 253 -8.85 6.33 -21.27
N LEU A 254 -10.13 6.63 -21.10
CA LEU A 254 -11.13 5.61 -20.79
C LEU A 254 -11.53 4.87 -22.07
N VAL A 255 -11.40 3.56 -22.03
CA VAL A 255 -11.90 2.67 -23.10
C VAL A 255 -13.41 2.61 -23.06
N GLU A 256 -14.05 2.30 -24.20
CA GLU A 256 -15.53 2.30 -24.34
C GLU A 256 -16.23 1.44 -23.29
N GLN A 257 -15.64 0.30 -22.90
CA GLN A 257 -16.17 -0.56 -21.84
C GLN A 257 -16.22 0.14 -20.47
N ALA A 258 -15.24 0.97 -20.16
CA ALA A 258 -15.21 1.76 -18.92
C ALA A 258 -16.25 2.90 -18.98
N LEU A 259 -16.35 3.58 -20.12
CA LEU A 259 -17.35 4.61 -20.36
C LEU A 259 -18.80 4.07 -20.26
N ASN A 260 -19.04 2.88 -20.80
CA ASN A 260 -20.35 2.21 -20.69
C ASN A 260 -20.74 1.94 -19.23
N ILE A 261 -19.78 1.56 -18.37
CA ILE A 261 -20.04 1.42 -16.93
C ILE A 261 -20.40 2.78 -16.33
N LEU A 262 -19.63 3.82 -16.63
CA LEU A 262 -19.88 5.16 -16.08
C LEU A 262 -21.28 5.69 -16.47
N ARG A 263 -21.70 5.52 -17.72
CA ARG A 263 -23.03 5.97 -18.23
C ARG A 263 -24.21 5.37 -17.47
N MET A 264 -24.02 4.30 -16.70
CA MET A 264 -25.09 3.67 -15.90
C MET A 264 -25.39 4.38 -14.59
N TYR A 265 -24.52 5.29 -14.12
CA TYR A 265 -24.56 5.88 -12.77
C TYR A 265 -25.13 7.30 -12.68
N PRO A 266 -24.92 8.22 -13.65
CA PRO A 266 -25.42 9.57 -13.52
C PRO A 266 -26.95 9.62 -13.52
N ASP A 267 -27.48 10.54 -12.74
CA ASP A 267 -28.85 11.03 -12.77
C ASP A 267 -28.86 12.54 -12.86
N ASP A 268 -30.03 13.17 -12.95
CA ASP A 268 -30.19 14.61 -13.11
C ASP A 268 -29.62 15.42 -11.93
N ASN A 269 -29.35 14.78 -10.77
CA ASN A 269 -28.84 15.40 -9.55
C ASN A 269 -27.38 15.07 -9.28
N THR A 270 -26.67 14.41 -10.21
CA THR A 270 -25.29 14.01 -10.01
C THR A 270 -24.34 15.20 -10.05
N ALA A 271 -23.72 15.53 -8.91
CA ALA A 271 -22.74 16.60 -8.81
C ALA A 271 -21.31 16.09 -9.13
N PRO A 272 -20.41 16.96 -9.65
CA PRO A 272 -19.00 16.61 -9.84
C PRO A 272 -18.30 16.11 -8.57
N SER A 273 -18.73 16.57 -7.41
CA SER A 273 -18.24 16.16 -6.10
C SER A 273 -18.75 14.80 -5.61
N ASP A 274 -19.74 14.20 -6.27
CA ASP A 274 -20.30 12.91 -5.88
C ASP A 274 -19.32 11.76 -6.20
N TYR A 275 -19.35 10.70 -5.36
CA TYR A 275 -18.61 9.50 -5.64
C TYR A 275 -19.19 8.77 -6.85
N ILE A 276 -18.34 8.26 -7.75
CA ILE A 276 -18.77 7.48 -8.92
C ILE A 276 -19.52 6.22 -8.48
N PHE A 277 -18.95 5.48 -7.49
CA PHE A 277 -19.57 4.28 -6.97
C PHE A 277 -20.16 4.55 -5.58
N PRO A 278 -21.41 4.16 -5.30
CA PRO A 278 -22.13 4.53 -4.08
C PRO A 278 -21.75 3.68 -2.84
N PHE A 279 -20.45 3.51 -2.61
CA PHE A 279 -19.97 2.77 -1.44
C PHE A 279 -19.67 3.66 -0.25
N MET A 280 -19.20 4.88 -0.49
CA MET A 280 -18.83 5.82 0.55
C MET A 280 -20.01 6.69 0.95
N PRO A 281 -20.16 7.04 2.24
CA PRO A 281 -21.25 7.91 2.69
C PRO A 281 -21.04 9.35 2.17
N LYS A 282 -22.12 9.97 1.65
CA LYS A 282 -22.08 11.34 1.11
C LYS A 282 -21.84 12.39 2.18
N ASN A 283 -22.34 12.19 3.40
CA ASN A 283 -22.31 13.16 4.51
C ASN A 283 -21.29 12.80 5.61
N ALA A 284 -20.20 12.13 5.25
CA ALA A 284 -19.15 11.81 6.21
C ALA A 284 -18.28 13.04 6.55
N PRO A 285 -17.62 13.09 7.72
CA PRO A 285 -16.77 14.22 8.11
C PRO A 285 -15.65 14.56 7.11
N TRP A 286 -15.28 13.62 6.25
CA TRP A 286 -14.27 13.78 5.18
C TRP A 286 -14.87 14.04 3.79
N SER A 287 -16.21 14.19 3.65
CA SER A 287 -16.86 14.28 2.33
C SER A 287 -16.46 15.54 1.55
N HIS A 288 -16.06 16.60 2.25
CA HIS A 288 -15.55 17.84 1.65
C HIS A 288 -14.14 17.72 1.07
N ALA A 289 -13.37 16.68 1.47
CA ALA A 289 -12.03 16.42 0.96
C ALA A 289 -12.11 15.74 -0.41
N LEU A 290 -12.12 16.55 -1.48
CA LEU A 290 -12.38 16.08 -2.83
C LEU A 290 -11.16 15.42 -3.46
N GLN A 291 -9.97 15.97 -3.22
CA GLN A 291 -8.70 15.50 -3.77
C GLN A 291 -7.83 14.82 -2.71
N LEU A 292 -6.70 14.27 -3.13
CA LEU A 292 -5.79 13.58 -2.21
C LEU A 292 -5.18 14.53 -1.20
N GLU A 293 -4.76 15.71 -1.64
CA GLU A 293 -4.20 16.76 -0.79
C GLU A 293 -5.16 17.15 0.34
N ASP A 294 -6.44 17.32 0.03
CA ASP A 294 -7.48 17.64 1.03
C ASP A 294 -7.57 16.51 2.07
N ARG A 295 -7.55 15.26 1.60
CA ARG A 295 -7.58 14.09 2.49
C ARG A 295 -6.32 13.97 3.35
N ASP A 296 -5.17 14.34 2.80
CA ASP A 296 -3.89 14.35 3.53
C ASP A 296 -3.81 15.50 4.54
N ALA A 297 -4.57 16.56 4.35
CA ALA A 297 -4.70 17.68 5.29
C ALA A 297 -5.70 17.42 6.44
N LEU A 298 -6.54 16.36 6.37
CA LEU A 298 -7.51 16.04 7.42
C LEU A 298 -6.81 15.76 8.77
N PRO A 299 -7.45 16.07 9.91
CA PRO A 299 -7.00 15.67 11.23
C PRO A 299 -6.84 14.15 11.35
N PRO A 300 -5.89 13.63 12.15
CA PRO A 300 -5.67 12.20 12.33
C PRO A 300 -6.93 11.43 12.74
N GLU A 301 -7.78 11.99 13.60
CA GLU A 301 -9.03 11.39 14.07
C GLU A 301 -10.01 11.16 12.91
N ILE A 302 -10.14 12.12 12.02
CA ILE A 302 -10.99 12.01 10.81
C ILE A 302 -10.40 11.00 9.84
N LYS A 303 -9.06 11.00 9.67
CA LYS A 303 -8.37 9.97 8.86
C LYS A 303 -8.58 8.56 9.40
N VAL A 304 -8.61 8.38 10.72
CA VAL A 304 -8.91 7.07 11.35
C VAL A 304 -10.31 6.60 11.00
N GLN A 305 -11.31 7.48 11.08
CA GLN A 305 -12.69 7.17 10.71
C GLN A 305 -12.81 6.85 9.22
N MET A 306 -12.18 7.66 8.36
CA MET A 306 -12.15 7.43 6.91
C MET A 306 -11.49 6.09 6.57
N ASP A 307 -10.34 5.77 7.17
CA ASP A 307 -9.63 4.50 6.95
C ASP A 307 -10.46 3.30 7.43
N ALA A 308 -11.16 3.42 8.56
CA ALA A 308 -12.08 2.39 9.06
C ALA A 308 -13.22 2.14 8.06
N CYS A 309 -13.83 3.21 7.53
CA CYS A 309 -14.88 3.12 6.52
C CYS A 309 -14.35 2.44 5.24
N VAL A 310 -13.22 2.90 4.69
CA VAL A 310 -12.58 2.30 3.50
C VAL A 310 -12.27 0.82 3.71
N THR A 311 -11.78 0.44 4.89
CA THR A 311 -11.48 -0.95 5.24
C THR A 311 -12.75 -1.80 5.27
N SER A 312 -13.81 -1.30 5.91
CA SER A 312 -15.12 -1.96 5.99
C SER A 312 -15.74 -2.14 4.59
N LYS A 313 -15.74 -1.07 3.76
CA LYS A 313 -16.27 -1.14 2.40
C LYS A 313 -15.45 -2.07 1.51
N THR A 314 -14.13 -2.09 1.66
CA THR A 314 -13.26 -3.06 0.96
C THR A 314 -13.59 -4.50 1.33
N ALA A 315 -13.84 -4.78 2.61
CA ALA A 315 -14.26 -6.11 3.08
C ALA A 315 -15.62 -6.51 2.51
N LEU A 316 -16.59 -5.58 2.53
CA LEU A 316 -17.92 -5.77 1.96
C LEU A 316 -17.85 -6.09 0.46
N ILE A 317 -17.13 -5.30 -0.32
CA ILE A 317 -16.94 -5.52 -1.76
C ILE A 317 -16.30 -6.88 -2.01
N ASN A 318 -15.23 -7.23 -1.29
CA ASN A 318 -14.56 -8.51 -1.48
C ASN A 318 -15.44 -9.71 -1.07
N LYS A 319 -16.31 -9.56 -0.06
CA LYS A 319 -17.31 -10.57 0.29
C LYS A 319 -18.32 -10.75 -0.85
N CYS A 320 -18.82 -9.65 -1.40
CA CYS A 320 -19.75 -9.65 -2.52
C CYS A 320 -19.12 -10.26 -3.79
N LEU A 321 -17.86 -9.92 -4.10
CA LEU A 321 -17.14 -10.47 -5.25
C LEU A 321 -16.97 -12.00 -5.16
N LYS A 322 -16.80 -12.57 -3.95
CA LYS A 322 -16.77 -14.02 -3.77
C LYS A 322 -18.14 -14.67 -4.12
N GLN A 323 -19.23 -14.01 -3.75
CA GLN A 323 -20.59 -14.48 -4.13
C GLN A 323 -20.79 -14.38 -5.63
N LEU A 324 -20.39 -13.27 -6.27
CA LEU A 324 -20.45 -13.11 -7.72
C LEU A 324 -19.59 -14.15 -8.46
N ALA A 325 -18.43 -14.52 -7.92
CA ALA A 325 -17.63 -15.61 -8.49
C ALA A 325 -18.40 -16.94 -8.45
N SER A 326 -19.04 -17.25 -7.31
CA SER A 326 -19.88 -18.45 -7.17
C SER A 326 -21.05 -18.42 -8.15
N ASP A 327 -21.77 -17.29 -8.25
CA ASP A 327 -22.91 -17.12 -9.16
C ASP A 327 -22.49 -17.30 -10.65
N ALA A 328 -21.27 -16.88 -11.00
CA ALA A 328 -20.69 -17.03 -12.34
C ALA A 328 -19.98 -18.38 -12.58
N GLY A 329 -20.04 -19.33 -11.64
CA GLY A 329 -19.34 -20.61 -11.73
C GLY A 329 -17.82 -20.48 -11.81
N ILE A 330 -17.24 -19.46 -11.12
CA ILE A 330 -15.80 -19.22 -11.05
C ILE A 330 -15.28 -19.78 -9.73
N VAL A 331 -14.42 -20.80 -9.79
CA VAL A 331 -13.85 -21.47 -8.61
C VAL A 331 -12.82 -20.58 -7.87
N LYS A 332 -12.21 -19.62 -8.56
CA LYS A 332 -11.19 -18.73 -8.02
C LYS A 332 -11.75 -17.77 -6.96
N LYS A 333 -10.96 -17.52 -5.90
CA LYS A 333 -11.34 -16.57 -4.83
C LYS A 333 -11.24 -15.13 -5.33
N LEU A 334 -12.34 -14.58 -5.83
CA LEU A 334 -12.38 -13.24 -6.39
C LEU A 334 -12.23 -12.16 -5.30
N SER A 335 -11.44 -11.14 -5.62
CA SER A 335 -11.26 -9.92 -4.82
C SER A 335 -10.92 -8.75 -5.74
N MET A 336 -11.06 -7.51 -5.28
CA MET A 336 -10.72 -6.33 -6.08
C MET A 336 -9.28 -6.35 -6.62
N HIS A 337 -8.35 -6.99 -5.90
CA HIS A 337 -6.96 -7.06 -6.37
C HIS A 337 -6.77 -7.98 -7.57
N ILE A 338 -7.68 -8.93 -7.78
CA ILE A 338 -7.69 -9.85 -8.93
C ILE A 338 -7.94 -9.09 -10.24
N SER A 339 -8.73 -8.00 -10.24
CA SER A 339 -8.92 -7.16 -11.43
C SER A 339 -7.57 -6.70 -11.99
N ARG A 340 -6.67 -6.27 -11.11
CA ARG A 340 -5.33 -5.81 -11.44
C ARG A 340 -4.41 -6.93 -11.94
N HIS A 341 -4.47 -8.11 -11.33
CA HIS A 341 -3.72 -9.29 -11.79
C HIS A 341 -4.23 -9.78 -13.15
N SER A 342 -5.55 -9.76 -13.35
CA SER A 342 -6.19 -10.16 -14.61
C SER A 342 -5.87 -9.17 -15.73
N PHE A 343 -5.86 -7.87 -15.45
CA PHE A 343 -5.40 -6.87 -16.41
C PHE A 343 -3.95 -7.11 -16.85
N ALA A 344 -3.04 -7.32 -15.88
CA ALA A 344 -1.63 -7.59 -16.20
C ALA A 344 -1.46 -8.85 -17.07
N LYS A 345 -2.24 -9.92 -16.79
CA LYS A 345 -2.27 -11.13 -17.63
C LYS A 345 -2.80 -10.82 -19.04
N ALA A 346 -3.93 -10.11 -19.13
CA ALA A 346 -4.53 -9.77 -20.41
C ALA A 346 -3.60 -8.90 -21.28
N ALA A 347 -2.93 -7.91 -20.68
CA ALA A 347 -1.94 -7.09 -21.36
C ALA A 347 -0.76 -7.92 -21.90
N LYS A 348 -0.23 -8.84 -21.08
CA LYS A 348 0.82 -9.76 -21.50
C LYS A 348 0.40 -10.66 -22.67
N MET A 349 -0.81 -11.25 -22.59
CA MET A 349 -1.35 -12.09 -23.69
C MET A 349 -1.54 -11.31 -24.99
N LYS A 350 -1.68 -9.98 -24.91
CA LYS A 350 -1.72 -9.07 -26.07
C LYS A 350 -0.33 -8.63 -26.53
N GLY A 351 0.75 -9.14 -25.93
CA GLY A 351 2.12 -8.81 -26.30
C GLY A 351 2.60 -7.44 -25.82
N ILE A 352 1.88 -6.81 -24.89
CA ILE A 352 2.33 -5.54 -24.30
C ILE A 352 3.57 -5.80 -23.44
N ASP A 353 4.62 -5.02 -23.67
CA ASP A 353 5.89 -5.15 -22.96
C ASP A 353 5.78 -4.84 -21.46
N ASN A 354 6.75 -5.36 -20.68
CA ASN A 354 6.73 -5.25 -19.23
C ASN A 354 6.84 -3.81 -18.72
N LEU A 355 7.52 -2.94 -19.46
CA LEU A 355 7.67 -1.53 -19.07
C LEU A 355 6.35 -0.79 -19.24
N SER A 356 5.69 -0.95 -20.39
CA SER A 356 4.36 -0.38 -20.65
C SER A 356 3.32 -0.90 -19.66
N VAL A 357 3.32 -2.20 -19.32
CA VAL A 357 2.43 -2.76 -18.29
C VAL A 357 2.74 -2.16 -16.92
N LYS A 358 4.00 -1.96 -16.55
CA LYS A 358 4.40 -1.28 -15.30
C LYS A 358 3.85 0.14 -15.25
N GLU A 359 3.96 0.90 -16.33
CA GLU A 359 3.44 2.27 -16.42
C GLU A 359 1.92 2.30 -16.32
N LEU A 360 1.23 1.47 -17.10
CA LEU A 360 -0.23 1.31 -17.02
C LEU A 360 -0.72 0.91 -15.63
N LEU A 361 0.03 0.07 -14.93
CA LEU A 361 -0.23 -0.29 -13.54
C LEU A 361 0.24 0.80 -12.54
N ALA A 362 0.96 1.82 -12.99
CA ALA A 362 1.59 2.85 -12.18
C ALA A 362 2.39 2.28 -10.99
N GLN A 363 3.27 1.32 -11.29
CA GLN A 363 4.14 0.67 -10.30
C GLN A 363 5.50 1.37 -10.23
N SER A 364 6.13 1.32 -9.05
CA SER A 364 7.43 1.95 -8.83
C SER A 364 8.61 1.09 -9.31
N SER A 365 8.43 -0.23 -9.45
CA SER A 365 9.50 -1.18 -9.78
C SER A 365 9.03 -2.25 -10.77
N ILE A 366 9.89 -2.63 -11.70
CA ILE A 366 9.68 -3.75 -12.64
C ILE A 366 9.53 -5.07 -11.88
N SER A 367 10.33 -5.31 -10.84
CA SER A 367 10.27 -6.52 -10.02
C SER A 367 8.89 -6.76 -9.38
N VAL A 368 8.14 -5.69 -9.12
CA VAL A 368 6.73 -5.79 -8.69
C VAL A 368 5.84 -6.20 -9.85
N THR A 369 6.09 -5.69 -11.07
CA THR A 369 5.35 -6.08 -12.28
C THR A 369 5.57 -7.57 -12.61
N GLU A 370 6.79 -8.05 -12.51
CA GLU A 370 7.15 -9.46 -12.73
C GLU A 370 6.40 -10.40 -11.79
N ARG A 371 6.21 -10.03 -10.51
CA ARG A 371 5.37 -10.80 -9.57
C ARG A 371 3.89 -10.86 -9.99
N TYR A 372 3.38 -9.84 -10.66
CA TYR A 372 2.01 -9.85 -11.20
C TYR A 372 1.90 -10.73 -12.45
N MET A 373 2.97 -10.83 -13.21
CA MET A 373 3.00 -11.62 -14.43
C MET A 373 3.20 -13.11 -14.18
N GLY A 374 3.80 -13.49 -13.03
CA GLY A 374 4.10 -14.89 -12.68
C GLY A 374 5.25 -15.46 -13.48
N ASP A 375 5.61 -16.72 -13.19
CA ASP A 375 6.60 -17.47 -13.96
C ASP A 375 6.13 -17.56 -15.43
N PHE A 376 7.07 -17.50 -16.35
CA PHE A 376 6.80 -17.56 -17.79
C PHE A 376 6.00 -18.82 -18.11
N ASP A 377 4.89 -18.65 -18.80
CA ASP A 377 4.11 -19.75 -19.35
C ASP A 377 4.99 -20.45 -20.41
N THR A 378 5.18 -21.76 -20.27
CA THR A 378 6.06 -22.55 -21.16
C THR A 378 5.69 -22.34 -22.64
N GLU A 379 4.36 -22.29 -22.93
CA GLU A 379 3.86 -22.03 -24.27
C GLU A 379 4.27 -20.66 -24.84
N GLN A 380 4.34 -19.63 -23.99
CA GLN A 380 4.77 -18.29 -24.43
C GLN A 380 6.28 -18.20 -24.65
N ASN A 381 7.06 -18.93 -23.84
CA ASN A 381 8.51 -19.05 -24.06
C ASN A 381 8.79 -19.78 -25.37
N ASP A 382 8.07 -20.87 -25.63
CA ASP A 382 8.20 -21.63 -26.86
C ASP A 382 7.79 -20.79 -28.08
N ALA A 383 6.71 -20.02 -27.99
CA ALA A 383 6.29 -19.10 -29.04
C ALA A 383 7.31 -17.97 -29.26
N ALA A 384 7.89 -17.42 -28.20
CA ALA A 384 8.94 -16.40 -28.29
C ALA A 384 10.22 -16.98 -28.90
N LEU A 385 10.61 -18.20 -28.48
CA LEU A 385 11.77 -18.90 -29.04
C LEU A 385 11.59 -19.17 -30.55
N ARG A 386 10.41 -19.69 -30.94
CA ARG A 386 10.08 -19.87 -32.35
C ARG A 386 10.16 -18.55 -33.11
N LYS A 387 9.63 -17.47 -32.59
CA LYS A 387 9.65 -16.14 -33.24
C LYS A 387 11.06 -15.58 -33.43
N VAL A 388 12.02 -15.91 -32.54
CA VAL A 388 13.42 -15.51 -32.63
C VAL A 388 14.16 -16.30 -33.71
N PHE A 389 13.83 -17.57 -33.89
CA PHE A 389 14.55 -18.49 -34.77
C PHE A 389 13.79 -18.88 -36.06
N THR A 390 12.51 -18.46 -36.18
CA THR A 390 11.78 -18.59 -37.46
C THR A 390 11.92 -17.29 -38.19
N GLU A 391 12.71 -17.28 -39.25
CA GLU A 391 12.67 -16.20 -40.25
C GLU A 391 11.25 -16.11 -40.78
N GLU A 392 10.65 -14.92 -40.76
CA GLU A 392 9.36 -14.68 -41.41
C GLU A 392 9.50 -15.13 -42.88
N SER A 393 8.78 -16.19 -43.24
CA SER A 393 8.77 -16.66 -44.61
C SER A 393 8.25 -15.53 -45.50
N ASP A 394 8.76 -15.44 -46.73
CA ASP A 394 8.28 -14.42 -47.68
C ASP A 394 6.76 -14.50 -47.88
N LEU A 395 6.18 -15.69 -47.71
CA LEU A 395 4.72 -15.90 -47.68
C LEU A 395 4.03 -15.21 -46.49
N ASP A 396 4.63 -15.18 -45.29
CA ASP A 396 4.04 -14.51 -44.11
C ASP A 396 4.17 -12.99 -44.25
N LYS A 397 5.26 -12.49 -44.83
CA LYS A 397 5.42 -11.07 -45.20
C LYS A 397 4.34 -10.64 -46.19
N ILE A 398 4.12 -11.45 -47.23
CA ILE A 398 3.10 -11.19 -48.28
C ILE A 398 1.69 -11.23 -47.66
N ARG A 399 1.36 -12.21 -46.80
CA ARG A 399 0.08 -12.27 -46.10
C ARG A 399 -0.17 -11.05 -45.23
N LYS A 400 0.86 -10.58 -44.51
CA LYS A 400 0.80 -9.39 -43.68
C LYS A 400 0.57 -8.11 -44.49
N MET A 401 1.25 -8.01 -45.65
CA MET A 401 1.06 -6.91 -46.56
C MET A 401 -0.33 -6.93 -47.23
N LEU A 402 -0.83 -8.10 -47.64
CA LEU A 402 -2.17 -8.25 -48.21
C LEU A 402 -3.28 -7.96 -47.15
N GLY A 403 -3.10 -8.38 -45.91
CA GLY A 403 -4.03 -8.10 -44.81
C GLY A 403 -4.08 -6.64 -44.36
N ALA A 404 -3.09 -5.82 -44.72
CA ALA A 404 -3.05 -4.38 -44.44
C ALA A 404 -3.66 -3.53 -45.56
N LEU A 405 -3.97 -4.13 -46.72
CA LEU A 405 -4.60 -3.46 -47.86
C LEU A 405 -6.13 -3.56 -47.80
N PRO A 406 -6.85 -2.53 -48.23
CA PRO A 406 -8.31 -2.61 -48.39
C PRO A 406 -8.70 -3.75 -49.35
N ASP A 407 -9.80 -4.46 -49.09
CA ASP A 407 -10.23 -5.60 -49.88
C ASP A 407 -10.35 -5.28 -51.38
N SER A 408 -10.77 -4.06 -51.76
CA SER A 408 -10.85 -3.60 -53.13
C SER A 408 -9.49 -3.57 -53.85
N VAL A 409 -8.42 -3.30 -53.12
CA VAL A 409 -7.03 -3.28 -53.69
C VAL A 409 -6.55 -4.71 -53.86
N VAL A 410 -6.83 -5.59 -52.90
CA VAL A 410 -6.46 -7.02 -52.97
C VAL A 410 -7.16 -7.69 -54.15
N GLU A 411 -8.47 -7.45 -54.37
CA GLU A 411 -9.19 -7.95 -55.53
C GLU A 411 -8.62 -7.45 -56.87
N THR A 412 -8.23 -6.18 -56.94
CA THR A 412 -7.63 -5.60 -58.15
C THR A 412 -6.30 -6.27 -58.49
N LEU A 413 -5.43 -6.46 -57.46
CA LEU A 413 -4.13 -7.13 -57.65
C LEU A 413 -4.28 -8.58 -58.07
N LEU A 414 -5.29 -9.30 -57.53
CA LEU A 414 -5.58 -10.67 -57.94
C LEU A 414 -6.10 -10.75 -59.38
N LYS A 415 -6.99 -9.85 -59.78
CA LYS A 415 -7.48 -9.76 -61.16
C LYS A 415 -6.38 -9.44 -62.16
N GLU A 416 -5.47 -8.52 -61.87
CA GLU A 416 -4.33 -8.20 -62.72
C GLU A 416 -3.39 -9.40 -62.93
N ARG A 417 -3.14 -10.17 -61.84
CA ARG A 417 -2.25 -11.34 -61.93
C ARG A 417 -2.88 -12.50 -62.69
N LEU A 418 -4.18 -12.73 -62.53
CA LEU A 418 -4.93 -13.72 -63.32
C LEU A 418 -5.00 -13.38 -64.79
N ASN A 419 -5.18 -12.09 -65.13
CA ASN A 419 -5.16 -11.63 -66.54
C ASN A 419 -3.77 -11.77 -67.15
N LYS A 420 -2.68 -11.54 -66.44
CA LYS A 420 -1.32 -11.76 -66.96
C LYS A 420 -0.97 -13.23 -67.19
N GLN A 421 -1.56 -14.15 -66.43
CA GLN A 421 -1.41 -15.60 -66.66
C GLN A 421 -2.18 -16.08 -67.88
N ASN A 422 -3.34 -15.49 -68.17
CA ASN A 422 -4.13 -15.83 -69.37
C ASN A 422 -3.57 -15.27 -70.68
N ILE A 423 -2.71 -14.25 -70.63
CA ILE A 423 -2.04 -13.68 -71.82
C ILE A 423 -0.73 -14.43 -72.13
N GLY A 424 -0.13 -15.11 -71.15
CA GLY A 424 1.11 -15.93 -71.35
C GLY A 424 0.86 -17.34 -71.87
N GLY A 425 -0.39 -17.77 -72.05
CA GLY A 425 -0.77 -19.11 -72.55
C GLY A 425 -1.04 -19.25 -74.07
N SER A 426 -0.83 -18.19 -74.84
CA SER A 426 -1.15 -18.25 -76.30
C SER A 426 0.12 -18.10 -77.20
N PHE A 427 1.25 -18.57 -76.73
CA PHE A 427 2.44 -18.77 -77.61
C PHE A 427 3.10 -20.11 -77.27
N GLN A 428 2.57 -21.17 -77.81
CA GLN A 428 3.23 -22.36 -78.33
C GLN A 428 2.34 -23.01 -79.38
#